data_8fbf1de73de9b7ec932339e84ea34a81
#
_entry.id   8fbf1de73de9b7ec932339e84ea34a81
#
_cell.length_a   1.000
_cell.length_b   1.000
_cell.length_c   1.000
_cell.angle_alpha   90.00
_cell.angle_beta   90.00
_cell.angle_gamma   90.00
#
_symmetry.space_group_name_H-M   'P 1'
#
loop_
_entity.id
_entity.type
_entity.pdbx_description
1 polymer ?
#
loop_
_entity_poly.entity_id
_entity_poly.type
_entity_poly.pdbx_seq_one_letter_code
_entity_poly.pdbx_strand_id
1 'polypeptide(L)'
;MNIRYSIQDAVSNIHTSDFGWAQFFKRSVYIQGGMENENFKAYAPEDKERYYRFVTLGYSVGRLKNYVYHLEHARGENSWFSNPHMGNNQGEWEKIQGMNKDQLLKYYSEQEYLQKYDAGI
;
A
#
# COMPACT_ATOMS: atom_id res chain seq x y z
N MET A 1 28.81 10.76 -22.32
CA MET A 1 28.83 11.16 -20.88
C MET A 1 28.72 9.90 -20.04
N ASN A 2 29.81 9.45 -19.47
CA ASN A 2 29.76 8.32 -18.53
C ASN A 2 29.30 8.83 -17.17
N ILE A 3 28.00 8.74 -16.88
CA ILE A 3 27.47 8.98 -15.54
C ILE A 3 27.74 7.71 -14.75
N ARG A 4 28.94 7.58 -14.22
CA ARG A 4 29.29 6.55 -13.24
C ARG A 4 29.21 7.11 -11.83
N TYR A 5 28.06 7.60 -11.45
CA TYR A 5 27.78 7.70 -10.02
C TYR A 5 27.21 6.34 -9.60
N SER A 6 27.83 5.69 -8.65
CA SER A 6 27.15 4.55 -8.02
C SER A 6 25.92 5.12 -7.34
N ILE A 7 24.81 4.42 -7.38
CA ILE A 7 23.58 4.83 -6.69
C ILE A 7 23.86 5.07 -5.21
N GLN A 8 24.81 4.34 -4.63
CA GLN A 8 25.27 4.50 -3.24
C GLN A 8 25.89 5.87 -2.96
N ASP A 9 26.57 6.48 -3.94
CA ASP A 9 27.15 7.82 -3.77
C ASP A 9 26.07 8.92 -3.75
N ALA A 10 24.89 8.64 -4.27
CA ALA A 10 23.75 9.55 -4.31
C ALA A 10 22.83 9.41 -3.08
N VAL A 11 23.03 8.42 -2.22
CA VAL A 11 22.21 8.21 -1.02
C VAL A 11 22.60 9.22 0.06
N SER A 12 21.75 10.21 0.29
CA SER A 12 21.93 11.20 1.35
C SER A 12 21.37 10.76 2.70
N ASN A 13 20.35 9.90 2.70
CA ASN A 13 19.67 9.42 3.90
C ASN A 13 19.25 7.96 3.76
N ILE A 14 19.32 7.22 4.86
CA ILE A 14 18.79 5.87 4.96
C ILE A 14 17.55 5.93 5.85
N HIS A 15 16.41 5.54 5.28
CA HIS A 15 15.16 5.43 6.00
C HIS A 15 14.76 3.97 6.13
N THR A 16 14.13 3.62 7.24
CA THR A 16 13.50 2.32 7.42
C THR A 16 11.99 2.49 7.28
N SER A 17 11.38 1.64 6.48
CA SER A 17 9.92 1.56 6.36
C SER A 17 9.48 0.11 6.52
N ASP A 18 8.46 -0.10 7.31
CA ASP A 18 7.93 -1.44 7.54
C ASP A 18 6.94 -1.88 6.45
N PHE A 19 6.38 -0.98 5.68
CA PHE A 19 5.26 -1.29 4.79
C PHE A 19 5.39 -0.76 3.36
N GLY A 20 6.01 0.37 3.15
CA GLY A 20 6.05 1.08 1.88
C GLY A 20 7.21 0.70 0.96
N TRP A 21 7.54 1.59 0.04
CA TRP A 21 8.59 1.60 -0.99
C TRP A 21 8.33 0.67 -2.17
N ALA A 22 8.26 -0.66 -1.97
CA ALA A 22 7.91 -1.60 -3.02
C ALA A 22 7.25 -2.84 -2.40
N GLN A 23 6.12 -3.24 -2.96
CA GLN A 23 5.39 -4.43 -2.56
C GLN A 23 5.17 -5.31 -3.80
N PHE A 24 5.39 -6.60 -3.65
CA PHE A 24 5.25 -7.58 -4.73
C PHE A 24 4.18 -8.60 -4.36
N PHE A 25 3.30 -8.91 -5.29
CA PHE A 25 2.19 -9.82 -5.07
C PHE A 25 2.14 -10.91 -6.13
N LYS A 26 1.82 -12.12 -5.73
CA LYS A 26 1.29 -13.10 -6.67
C LYS A 26 -0.08 -12.59 -7.14
N ARG A 27 -0.28 -12.49 -8.46
CA ARG A 27 -1.49 -11.90 -9.06
C ARG A 27 -2.79 -12.51 -8.49
N SER A 28 -2.88 -13.83 -8.38
CA SER A 28 -4.06 -14.50 -7.85
C SER A 28 -4.35 -14.14 -6.39
N VAL A 29 -3.30 -14.05 -5.56
CA VAL A 29 -3.42 -13.64 -4.15
C VAL A 29 -3.86 -12.18 -4.04
N TYR A 30 -3.30 -11.32 -4.87
CA TYR A 30 -3.66 -9.89 -4.90
C TYR A 30 -5.14 -9.70 -5.21
N ILE A 31 -5.66 -10.40 -6.24
CA ILE A 31 -7.08 -10.34 -6.61
C ILE A 31 -7.96 -10.89 -5.48
N GLN A 32 -7.63 -12.08 -4.95
CA GLN A 32 -8.40 -12.72 -3.87
C GLN A 32 -8.40 -11.91 -2.57
N GLY A 33 -7.31 -11.19 -2.31
CA GLY A 33 -7.16 -10.33 -1.14
C GLY A 33 -7.81 -8.96 -1.26
N GLY A 34 -8.49 -8.66 -2.37
CA GLY A 34 -9.24 -7.42 -2.55
C GLY A 34 -8.45 -6.26 -3.16
N MET A 35 -7.31 -6.54 -3.79
CA MET A 35 -6.50 -5.56 -4.54
C MET A 35 -6.20 -4.27 -3.76
N GLU A 36 -6.32 -3.10 -4.40
CA GLU A 36 -6.19 -1.81 -3.74
C GLU A 36 -7.49 -1.42 -3.04
N ASN A 37 -7.37 -0.74 -1.91
CA ASN A 37 -8.52 -0.10 -1.28
C ASN A 37 -8.71 1.30 -1.85
N GLU A 38 -9.64 1.46 -2.79
CA GLU A 38 -9.92 2.72 -3.48
C GLU A 38 -10.62 3.77 -2.59
N ASN A 39 -10.94 3.43 -1.34
CA ASN A 39 -11.46 4.40 -0.38
C ASN A 39 -10.34 5.32 0.17
N PHE A 40 -9.09 4.91 0.06
CA PHE A 40 -7.96 5.79 0.33
C PHE A 40 -7.72 6.76 -0.82
N LYS A 41 -7.43 8.02 -0.50
CA LYS A 41 -7.22 9.07 -1.50
C LYS A 41 -5.94 9.85 -1.20
N ALA A 42 -5.13 10.05 -2.22
CA ALA A 42 -3.86 10.76 -2.14
C ALA A 42 -2.91 10.08 -1.14
N TYR A 43 -2.12 10.83 -0.38
CA TYR A 43 -1.24 10.27 0.65
C TYR A 43 -2.05 9.62 1.77
N ALA A 44 -1.89 8.32 1.96
CA ALA A 44 -2.70 7.52 2.86
C ALA A 44 -1.89 6.35 3.44
N PRO A 45 -2.38 5.66 4.48
CA PRO A 45 -1.74 4.46 5.02
C PRO A 45 -2.06 3.16 4.23
N GLU A 46 -2.20 3.27 2.90
CA GLU A 46 -2.62 2.15 2.03
C GLU A 46 -1.63 0.97 2.03
N ASP A 47 -0.34 1.24 2.08
CA ASP A 47 0.69 0.21 2.16
C ASP A 47 0.60 -0.58 3.46
N LYS A 48 0.39 0.13 4.56
CA LYS A 48 0.21 -0.44 5.89
C LYS A 48 -1.09 -1.24 5.97
N GLU A 49 -2.17 -0.70 5.44
CA GLU A 49 -3.47 -1.38 5.38
C GLU A 49 -3.34 -2.69 4.60
N ARG A 50 -2.74 -2.65 3.44
CA ARG A 50 -2.53 -3.81 2.58
C ARG A 50 -1.74 -4.91 3.28
N TYR A 51 -0.66 -4.55 3.96
CA TYR A 51 0.12 -5.49 4.77
C TYR A 51 -0.76 -6.17 5.83
N TYR A 52 -1.44 -5.40 6.67
CA TYR A 52 -2.27 -5.94 7.75
C TYR A 52 -3.44 -6.77 7.24
N ARG A 53 -4.08 -6.34 6.17
CA ARG A 53 -5.18 -7.07 5.55
C ARG A 53 -4.74 -8.44 5.05
N PHE A 54 -3.66 -8.51 4.29
CA PHE A 54 -3.17 -9.78 3.75
C PHE A 54 -2.71 -10.74 4.84
N VAL A 55 -2.08 -10.26 5.89
CA VAL A 55 -1.72 -11.07 7.07
C VAL A 55 -2.98 -11.58 7.78
N THR A 56 -3.97 -10.73 8.02
CA THR A 56 -5.23 -11.11 8.67
C THR A 56 -6.03 -12.13 7.84
N LEU A 57 -5.98 -12.01 6.52
CA LEU A 57 -6.61 -12.98 5.60
C LEU A 57 -5.89 -14.34 5.59
N GLY A 58 -4.71 -14.44 6.20
CA GLY A 58 -3.96 -15.69 6.33
C GLY A 58 -2.92 -15.92 5.23
N TYR A 59 -2.60 -14.91 4.42
CA TYR A 59 -1.55 -15.02 3.42
C TYR A 59 -0.17 -14.89 4.06
N SER A 60 0.80 -15.62 3.51
CA SER A 60 2.19 -15.50 3.91
C SER A 60 2.80 -14.21 3.33
N VAL A 61 3.32 -13.36 4.20
CA VAL A 61 3.98 -12.11 3.82
C VAL A 61 5.44 -12.17 4.27
N GLY A 62 6.35 -12.12 3.31
CA GLY A 62 7.78 -12.08 3.55
C GLY A 62 8.37 -10.70 3.31
N ARG A 63 9.59 -10.48 3.80
CA ARG A 63 10.34 -9.24 3.62
C ARG A 63 11.70 -9.53 3.01
N LEU A 64 12.01 -8.83 1.94
CA LEU A 64 13.34 -8.86 1.35
C LEU A 64 14.27 -7.95 2.16
N LYS A 65 15.50 -8.42 2.39
CA LYS A 65 16.52 -7.69 3.19
C LYS A 65 17.41 -6.78 2.34
N ASN A 66 16.92 -6.33 1.20
CA ASN A 66 17.67 -5.51 0.27
C ASN A 66 17.22 -4.05 0.33
N TYR A 67 18.07 -3.16 -0.17
CA TYR A 67 17.74 -1.74 -0.28
C TYR A 67 16.85 -1.45 -1.48
N VAL A 68 15.97 -0.49 -1.31
CA VAL A 68 15.22 0.17 -2.38
C VAL A 68 15.69 1.62 -2.44
N TYR A 69 15.92 2.13 -3.64
CA TYR A 69 16.39 3.49 -3.85
C TYR A 69 15.22 4.37 -4.27
N HIS A 70 14.94 5.36 -3.45
CA HIS A 70 13.88 6.34 -3.71
C HIS A 70 14.48 7.61 -4.33
N LEU A 71 14.07 7.92 -5.55
CA LEU A 71 14.47 9.16 -6.21
C LEU A 71 13.68 10.33 -5.61
N GLU A 72 14.42 11.34 -5.10
CA GLU A 72 13.80 12.52 -4.52
C GLU A 72 13.04 13.33 -5.59
N HIS A 73 11.90 13.83 -5.19
CA HIS A 73 11.04 14.65 -6.03
C HIS A 73 10.29 15.69 -5.20
N ALA A 74 9.82 16.77 -5.84
CA ALA A 74 8.96 17.73 -5.18
C ALA A 74 7.65 17.09 -4.74
N ARG A 75 7.13 17.50 -3.58
CA ARG A 75 5.86 17.02 -3.04
C ARG A 75 4.78 18.09 -3.21
N GLY A 76 3.66 17.68 -3.81
CA GLY A 76 2.48 18.51 -3.91
C GLY A 76 1.60 18.42 -2.66
N GLU A 77 0.54 19.20 -2.64
CA GLU A 77 -0.43 19.26 -1.53
C GLU A 77 -1.00 17.88 -1.17
N ASN A 78 -1.33 17.09 -2.18
CA ASN A 78 -1.96 15.77 -2.02
C ASN A 78 -0.98 14.62 -1.74
N SER A 79 0.31 14.89 -1.70
CA SER A 79 1.35 13.87 -1.54
C SER A 79 1.99 13.85 -0.15
N TRP A 80 1.35 14.46 0.83
CA TRP A 80 1.84 14.53 2.22
C TRP A 80 0.67 14.68 3.21
N PHE A 81 0.96 14.87 4.48
CA PHE A 81 -0.03 15.04 5.56
C PHE A 81 -0.94 16.27 5.40
N SER A 82 -0.57 17.21 4.54
CA SER A 82 -1.40 18.38 4.20
C SER A 82 -2.56 18.08 3.26
N ASN A 83 -2.68 16.84 2.74
CA ASN A 83 -3.77 16.53 1.83
C ASN A 83 -5.14 16.59 2.53
N PRO A 84 -6.19 17.07 1.84
CA PRO A 84 -7.50 17.27 2.44
C PRO A 84 -8.24 15.95 2.78
N HIS A 85 -7.72 14.81 2.33
CA HIS A 85 -8.30 13.48 2.53
C HIS A 85 -7.79 12.76 3.78
N MET A 86 -6.89 13.37 4.55
CA MET A 86 -6.27 12.71 5.72
C MET A 86 -7.29 12.19 6.74
N GLY A 87 -8.33 12.97 7.04
CA GLY A 87 -9.38 12.54 7.97
C GLY A 87 -10.15 11.32 7.47
N ASN A 88 -10.51 11.31 6.20
CA ASN A 88 -11.16 10.16 5.57
C ASN A 88 -10.24 8.92 5.57
N ASN A 89 -8.98 9.10 5.22
CA ASN A 89 -8.01 8.02 5.16
C ASN A 89 -7.76 7.41 6.54
N GLN A 90 -7.66 8.25 7.56
CA GLN A 90 -7.51 7.79 8.94
C GLN A 90 -8.73 7.00 9.41
N GLY A 91 -9.93 7.48 9.11
CA GLY A 91 -11.18 6.78 9.44
C GLY A 91 -11.31 5.42 8.76
N GLU A 92 -10.90 5.34 7.50
CA GLU A 92 -10.88 4.07 6.75
C GLU A 92 -9.88 3.08 7.37
N TRP A 93 -8.68 3.55 7.70
CA TRP A 93 -7.68 2.73 8.37
C TRP A 93 -8.16 2.21 9.73
N GLU A 94 -8.70 3.07 10.58
CA GLU A 94 -9.22 2.71 11.90
C GLU A 94 -10.33 1.66 11.84
N LYS A 95 -11.20 1.76 10.84
CA LYS A 95 -12.23 0.77 10.57
C LYS A 95 -11.64 -0.59 10.25
N ILE A 96 -10.69 -0.64 9.31
CA ILE A 96 -10.14 -1.88 8.79
C ILE A 96 -9.24 -2.59 9.80
N GLN A 97 -8.40 -1.86 10.52
CA GLN A 97 -7.48 -2.46 11.50
C GLN A 97 -8.18 -3.21 12.63
N GLY A 98 -9.45 -2.89 12.90
CA GLY A 98 -10.26 -3.58 13.91
C GLY A 98 -10.97 -4.83 13.39
N MET A 99 -10.91 -5.12 12.09
CA MET A 99 -11.63 -6.24 11.48
C MET A 99 -10.87 -7.55 11.58
N ASN A 100 -11.60 -8.64 11.91
CA ASN A 100 -11.09 -10.00 11.75
C ASN A 100 -11.21 -10.47 10.29
N LYS A 101 -10.77 -11.69 9.99
CA LYS A 101 -10.77 -12.26 8.65
C LYS A 101 -12.16 -12.24 8.00
N ASP A 102 -13.19 -12.69 8.70
CA ASP A 102 -14.55 -12.79 8.15
C ASP A 102 -15.14 -11.41 7.89
N GLN A 103 -14.88 -10.46 8.77
CA GLN A 103 -15.29 -9.07 8.61
C GLN A 103 -14.60 -8.41 7.42
N LEU A 104 -13.31 -8.67 7.24
CA LEU A 104 -12.55 -8.18 6.06
C LEU A 104 -13.10 -8.76 4.76
N LEU A 105 -13.32 -10.07 4.71
CA LEU A 105 -13.88 -10.72 3.53
C LEU A 105 -15.24 -10.14 3.15
N LYS A 106 -16.10 -9.93 4.15
CA LYS A 106 -17.40 -9.30 3.93
C LYS A 106 -17.23 -7.85 3.45
N TYR A 107 -16.45 -7.05 4.15
CA TYR A 107 -16.22 -5.64 3.83
C TYR A 107 -15.74 -5.45 2.39
N TYR A 108 -14.73 -6.23 1.97
CA TYR A 108 -14.19 -6.15 0.62
C TYR A 108 -15.13 -6.71 -0.44
N SER A 109 -15.93 -7.74 -0.14
CA SER A 109 -16.92 -8.25 -1.08
C SER A 109 -18.04 -7.25 -1.43
N GLU A 110 -18.27 -6.28 -0.56
CA GLU A 110 -19.31 -5.25 -0.73
C GLU A 110 -18.77 -3.99 -1.46
N GLN A 111 -17.47 -3.92 -1.77
CA GLN A 111 -16.89 -2.75 -2.43
C GLN A 111 -17.22 -2.72 -3.93
N GLU A 112 -17.85 -1.65 -4.40
CA GLU A 112 -18.25 -1.51 -5.80
C GLU A 112 -17.06 -1.57 -6.78
N TYR A 113 -15.91 -1.03 -6.40
CA TYR A 113 -14.75 -1.03 -7.27
C TYR A 113 -14.21 -2.44 -7.52
N LEU A 114 -14.42 -3.40 -6.60
CA LEU A 114 -14.03 -4.80 -6.80
C LEU A 114 -14.98 -5.54 -7.73
N GLN A 115 -16.26 -5.22 -7.71
CA GLN A 115 -17.27 -5.86 -8.56
C GLN A 115 -16.98 -5.66 -10.05
N LYS A 116 -16.31 -4.58 -10.43
CA LYS A 116 -15.88 -4.32 -11.80
C LYS A 116 -14.89 -5.36 -12.32
N TYR A 117 -14.14 -5.99 -11.44
CA TYR A 117 -13.11 -6.96 -11.80
C TYR A 117 -13.65 -8.39 -11.87
N ASP A 118 -14.74 -8.71 -11.16
CA ASP A 118 -15.39 -10.01 -11.22
C ASP A 118 -16.07 -10.25 -12.57
N ALA A 119 -16.46 -9.20 -13.27
CA ALA A 119 -17.13 -9.27 -14.56
C ALA A 119 -16.20 -9.50 -15.77
N GLY A 120 -14.89 -9.49 -15.59
CA GLY A 120 -13.90 -9.49 -16.68
C GLY A 120 -12.72 -10.45 -16.55
N ILE A 121 -12.75 -11.32 -15.54
CA ILE A 121 -11.64 -12.26 -15.30
C ILE A 121 -12.09 -13.68 -15.54
#